data_a19469fd9e1bae2f7401db76f2c41c99
#
_entry.id   a19469fd9e1bae2f7401db76f2c41c99
#
_cell.length_a   1.000
_cell.length_b   1.000
_cell.length_c   1.000
_cell.angle_alpha   90.00
_cell.angle_beta   90.00
_cell.angle_gamma   90.00
#
_symmetry.space_group_name_H-M   'P 1'
#
loop_
_entity.id
_entity.type
_entity.pdbx_description
1 polymer ?
#
loop_
_entity_poly.entity_id
_entity_poly.type
_entity_poly.pdbx_seq_one_letter_code
_entity_poly.pdbx_strand_id
1 'polypeptide(L)'
;MSTEAVKDKRIVVAFGTRPEATKMAPVIEALSKEPGVTPVILVTGQQREQLDSALAVFGLTPDADLDVMTQRQTLPDLTARIVPAAARRLRELEADMVLVHGDTTTTFCMAYAAFVEGIPVGHVEAGLRSGSMREPFPEEANRRLTSVLTTLDFAPTELSRDNLRRENKTGDGVFVTGQTAVDAVRAVASRSPLRPGWQGKRLVTITMHRRENLPVMAELALGLRDVALRHPERHFVYPVHLNPAVREAVYPALSDVANVELIEPIAYDEMAALMAASELLATDSGGLQEEGASLGVPVAVLRNVTERPEGLAAGVL
;
A
#
# COMPACT_ATOMS: atom_id res chain seq x y z
N MET A 1 35.37 -34.63 2.76
CA MET A 1 34.24 -34.07 1.99
C MET A 1 34.05 -32.66 2.48
N SER A 2 34.51 -31.66 1.72
CA SER A 2 34.28 -30.25 2.06
C SER A 2 32.79 -29.97 1.86
N THR A 3 32.09 -29.63 2.94
CA THR A 3 30.76 -29.01 2.85
C THR A 3 30.95 -27.64 2.19
N GLU A 4 30.72 -27.57 0.87
CA GLU A 4 30.53 -26.26 0.25
C GLU A 4 29.40 -25.56 1.03
N ALA A 5 29.71 -24.44 1.63
CA ALA A 5 28.69 -23.59 2.24
C ALA A 5 27.70 -23.20 1.13
N VAL A 6 26.46 -23.61 1.25
CA VAL A 6 25.39 -23.21 0.31
C VAL A 6 25.33 -21.71 0.36
N LYS A 7 25.63 -21.03 -0.77
CA LYS A 7 25.54 -19.57 -0.88
C LYS A 7 24.08 -19.18 -0.67
N ASP A 8 23.83 -18.22 0.23
CA ASP A 8 22.49 -17.69 0.45
C ASP A 8 21.89 -17.14 -0.84
N LYS A 9 20.60 -17.39 -1.04
CA LYS A 9 19.83 -16.87 -2.16
C LYS A 9 19.55 -15.37 -1.97
N ARG A 10 19.97 -14.57 -2.92
CA ARG A 10 19.78 -13.11 -2.92
C ARG A 10 18.45 -12.76 -3.56
N ILE A 11 17.48 -12.40 -2.75
CA ILE A 11 16.14 -12.03 -3.19
C ILE A 11 16.05 -10.51 -3.23
N VAL A 12 16.09 -9.92 -4.42
CA VAL A 12 15.92 -8.48 -4.58
C VAL A 12 14.46 -8.10 -4.42
N VAL A 13 14.17 -7.25 -3.44
CA VAL A 13 12.84 -6.70 -3.19
C VAL A 13 12.81 -5.29 -3.75
N ALA A 14 12.07 -5.09 -4.85
CA ALA A 14 12.11 -3.87 -5.64
C ALA A 14 10.82 -3.06 -5.55
N PHE A 15 10.93 -1.76 -5.24
CA PHE A 15 9.80 -0.84 -5.18
C PHE A 15 10.22 0.63 -5.39
N GLY A 16 9.24 1.52 -5.64
CA GLY A 16 9.54 2.92 -5.94
C GLY A 16 8.66 3.93 -5.23
N THR A 17 7.59 3.49 -4.57
CA THR A 17 6.60 4.36 -3.95
C THR A 17 6.36 4.00 -2.48
N ARG A 18 5.80 4.95 -1.71
CA ARG A 18 5.44 4.73 -0.31
C ARG A 18 4.49 3.54 -0.08
N PRO A 19 3.39 3.37 -0.85
CA PRO A 19 2.49 2.23 -0.65
C PRO A 19 3.17 0.88 -0.88
N GLU A 20 4.06 0.80 -1.89
CA GLU A 20 4.84 -0.43 -2.14
C GLU A 20 5.79 -0.72 -0.97
N ALA A 21 6.54 0.28 -0.50
CA ALA A 21 7.44 0.13 0.66
C ALA A 21 6.70 -0.39 1.89
N THR A 22 5.55 0.19 2.21
CA THR A 22 4.71 -0.21 3.34
C THR A 22 4.31 -1.69 3.24
N LYS A 23 3.85 -2.12 2.06
CA LYS A 23 3.38 -3.50 1.84
C LYS A 23 4.50 -4.52 1.66
N MET A 24 5.68 -4.09 1.22
CA MET A 24 6.85 -4.97 1.09
C MET A 24 7.67 -5.10 2.38
N ALA A 25 7.51 -4.21 3.34
CA ALA A 25 8.21 -4.28 4.62
C ALA A 25 8.00 -5.60 5.37
N PRO A 26 6.77 -6.14 5.53
CA PRO A 26 6.57 -7.45 6.15
C PRO A 26 7.21 -8.60 5.36
N VAL A 27 7.25 -8.49 4.02
CA VAL A 27 7.90 -9.49 3.17
C VAL A 27 9.40 -9.49 3.40
N ILE A 28 10.03 -8.30 3.46
CA ILE A 28 11.46 -8.15 3.77
C ILE A 28 11.78 -8.72 5.15
N GLU A 29 10.96 -8.40 6.15
CA GLU A 29 11.12 -8.92 7.51
C GLU A 29 11.02 -10.46 7.54
N ALA A 30 10.07 -11.04 6.82
CA ALA A 30 9.94 -12.50 6.74
C ALA A 30 11.15 -13.15 6.06
N LEU A 31 11.60 -12.60 4.93
CA LEU A 31 12.76 -13.08 4.20
C LEU A 31 14.05 -12.99 5.04
N SER A 32 14.21 -11.93 5.84
CA SER A 32 15.39 -11.76 6.69
C SER A 32 15.51 -12.80 7.81
N LYS A 33 14.40 -13.48 8.14
CA LYS A 33 14.33 -14.55 9.15
C LYS A 33 14.50 -15.94 8.54
N GLU A 34 14.46 -16.05 7.21
CA GLU A 34 14.52 -17.35 6.53
C GLU A 34 15.99 -17.76 6.31
N PRO A 35 16.43 -18.93 6.85
CA PRO A 35 17.80 -19.40 6.65
C PRO A 35 18.13 -19.63 5.17
N GLY A 36 19.31 -19.22 4.75
CA GLY A 36 19.77 -19.37 3.36
C GLY A 36 19.16 -18.36 2.38
N VAL A 37 18.50 -17.32 2.90
CA VAL A 37 17.93 -16.20 2.11
C VAL A 37 18.48 -14.88 2.61
N THR A 38 18.92 -14.03 1.69
CA THR A 38 19.33 -12.66 1.96
C THR A 38 18.44 -11.70 1.16
N PRO A 39 17.53 -10.97 1.79
CA PRO A 39 16.79 -9.92 1.11
C PRO A 39 17.72 -8.75 0.76
N VAL A 40 17.55 -8.19 -0.43
CA VAL A 40 18.30 -7.03 -0.93
C VAL A 40 17.29 -5.96 -1.34
N ILE A 41 17.28 -4.83 -0.67
CA ILE A 41 16.30 -3.77 -0.91
C ILE A 41 16.78 -2.86 -2.04
N LEU A 42 16.05 -2.85 -3.16
CA LEU A 42 16.33 -1.99 -4.30
C LEU A 42 15.19 -1.01 -4.51
N VAL A 43 15.49 0.29 -4.44
CA VAL A 43 14.50 1.34 -4.66
C VAL A 43 14.76 2.07 -5.98
N THR A 44 13.67 2.53 -6.61
CA THR A 44 13.78 3.35 -7.84
C THR A 44 13.73 4.84 -7.55
N GLY A 45 13.29 5.24 -6.35
CA GLY A 45 13.18 6.64 -5.97
C GLY A 45 12.10 7.41 -6.74
N GLN A 46 11.05 6.73 -7.25
CA GLN A 46 9.97 7.36 -8.01
C GLN A 46 9.21 8.45 -7.20
N GLN A 47 9.16 8.33 -5.86
CA GLN A 47 8.56 9.30 -4.94
C GLN A 47 9.47 9.45 -3.72
N ARG A 48 10.62 10.10 -3.87
CA ARG A 48 11.73 10.14 -2.92
C ARG A 48 11.31 10.43 -1.48
N GLU A 49 10.80 11.62 -1.20
CA GLU A 49 10.50 12.06 0.18
C GLU A 49 9.48 11.16 0.90
N GLN A 50 8.44 10.74 0.17
CA GLN A 50 7.41 9.87 0.71
C GLN A 50 7.92 8.44 0.94
N LEU A 51 8.80 7.96 0.06
CA LEU A 51 9.43 6.65 0.19
C LEU A 51 10.35 6.60 1.40
N ASP A 52 11.21 7.60 1.57
CA ASP A 52 12.14 7.70 2.69
C ASP A 52 11.41 7.73 4.05
N SER A 53 10.28 8.46 4.11
CA SER A 53 9.42 8.46 5.29
C SER A 53 8.86 7.06 5.61
N ALA A 54 8.43 6.30 4.60
CA ALA A 54 7.92 4.94 4.81
C ALA A 54 9.03 3.99 5.27
N LEU A 55 10.20 4.06 4.63
CA LEU A 55 11.37 3.26 5.01
C LEU A 55 11.75 3.48 6.47
N ALA A 56 11.74 4.74 6.92
CA ALA A 56 12.04 5.10 8.31
C ALA A 56 11.06 4.46 9.32
N VAL A 57 9.76 4.42 9.01
CA VAL A 57 8.73 3.79 9.86
C VAL A 57 9.04 2.30 10.10
N PHE A 58 9.56 1.60 9.07
CA PHE A 58 9.88 0.17 9.16
C PHE A 58 11.34 -0.10 9.53
N GLY A 59 12.17 0.94 9.72
CA GLY A 59 13.59 0.80 10.01
C GLY A 59 14.37 0.15 8.85
N LEU A 60 13.91 0.36 7.61
CA LEU A 60 14.52 -0.20 6.41
C LEU A 60 15.52 0.78 5.80
N THR A 61 16.65 0.25 5.33
CA THR A 61 17.65 1.00 4.58
C THR A 61 17.84 0.32 3.22
N PRO A 62 17.70 1.05 2.10
CA PRO A 62 17.96 0.47 0.79
C PRO A 62 19.42 0.06 0.61
N ASP A 63 19.65 -1.13 0.06
CA ASP A 63 20.97 -1.62 -0.36
C ASP A 63 21.38 -1.00 -1.71
N ALA A 64 20.39 -0.62 -2.51
CA ALA A 64 20.59 0.00 -3.81
C ALA A 64 19.47 0.98 -4.14
N ASP A 65 19.84 2.05 -4.82
CA ASP A 65 18.94 3.10 -5.28
C ASP A 65 19.26 3.45 -6.74
N LEU A 66 18.23 3.43 -7.59
CA LEU A 66 18.39 3.77 -9.01
C LEU A 66 18.30 5.28 -9.27
N ASP A 67 17.73 6.03 -8.32
CA ASP A 67 17.57 7.48 -8.35
C ASP A 67 17.02 8.03 -9.68
N VAL A 68 15.89 7.46 -10.13
CA VAL A 68 15.34 7.74 -11.46
C VAL A 68 14.44 8.97 -11.52
N MET A 69 14.16 9.61 -10.37
CA MET A 69 13.23 10.74 -10.33
C MET A 69 13.81 11.98 -11.01
N THR A 70 13.04 12.59 -11.88
CA THR A 70 13.32 13.92 -12.42
C THR A 70 12.03 14.74 -12.49
N GLN A 71 12.20 16.07 -12.45
CA GLN A 71 11.05 16.98 -12.54
C GLN A 71 10.33 16.82 -13.88
N ARG A 72 8.98 16.75 -13.83
CA ARG A 72 8.10 16.69 -15.01
C ARG A 72 8.35 15.52 -15.95
N GLN A 73 8.92 14.41 -15.46
CA GLN A 73 9.14 13.23 -16.31
C GLN A 73 7.82 12.59 -16.74
N THR A 74 7.77 12.12 -17.98
CA THR A 74 6.66 11.31 -18.50
C THR A 74 6.82 9.84 -18.13
N LEU A 75 5.76 9.04 -18.29
CA LEU A 75 5.84 7.59 -18.11
C LEU A 75 6.85 6.92 -19.05
N PRO A 76 6.94 7.29 -20.36
CA PRO A 76 8.01 6.80 -21.24
C PRO A 76 9.42 7.14 -20.73
N ASP A 77 9.65 8.37 -20.23
CA ASP A 77 10.96 8.76 -19.69
C ASP A 77 11.32 7.93 -18.46
N LEU A 78 10.35 7.72 -17.57
CA LEU A 78 10.53 6.90 -16.39
C LEU A 78 10.89 5.45 -16.76
N THR A 79 10.14 4.85 -17.69
CA THR A 79 10.39 3.49 -18.21
C THR A 79 11.80 3.38 -18.83
N ALA A 80 12.17 4.35 -19.67
CA ALA A 80 13.47 4.37 -20.33
C ALA A 80 14.66 4.49 -19.36
N ARG A 81 14.46 5.03 -18.18
CA ARG A 81 15.48 5.11 -17.12
C ARG A 81 15.52 3.88 -16.25
N ILE A 82 14.36 3.37 -15.79
CA ILE A 82 14.33 2.22 -14.88
C ILE A 82 14.90 0.97 -15.56
N VAL A 83 14.42 0.60 -16.75
CA VAL A 83 14.75 -0.71 -17.34
C VAL A 83 16.26 -0.95 -17.49
N PRO A 84 17.06 -0.07 -18.15
CA PRO A 84 18.49 -0.33 -18.30
C PRO A 84 19.26 -0.20 -16.98
N ALA A 85 18.85 0.68 -16.08
CA ALA A 85 19.48 0.82 -14.77
C ALA A 85 19.21 -0.43 -13.89
N ALA A 86 17.98 -0.91 -13.89
CA ALA A 86 17.56 -2.12 -13.18
C ALA A 86 18.31 -3.35 -13.68
N ALA A 87 18.34 -3.58 -15.01
CA ALA A 87 19.03 -4.72 -15.61
C ALA A 87 20.51 -4.76 -15.20
N ARG A 88 21.22 -3.63 -15.28
CA ARG A 88 22.60 -3.53 -14.81
C ARG A 88 22.72 -3.82 -13.31
N ARG A 89 21.85 -3.19 -12.47
CA ARG A 89 21.95 -3.32 -11.03
C ARG A 89 21.61 -4.73 -10.53
N LEU A 90 20.67 -5.41 -11.18
CA LEU A 90 20.33 -6.80 -10.84
C LEU A 90 21.50 -7.76 -11.10
N ARG A 91 22.25 -7.55 -12.19
CA ARG A 91 23.50 -8.32 -12.44
C ARG A 91 24.57 -8.05 -11.38
N GLU A 92 24.80 -6.76 -11.04
CA GLU A 92 25.78 -6.36 -10.02
C GLU A 92 25.42 -6.93 -8.63
N LEU A 93 24.14 -7.03 -8.32
CA LEU A 93 23.64 -7.61 -7.07
C LEU A 93 23.64 -9.13 -7.07
N GLU A 94 23.96 -9.79 -8.20
CA GLU A 94 23.86 -11.25 -8.35
C GLU A 94 22.48 -11.77 -7.89
N ALA A 95 21.39 -11.18 -8.36
CA ALA A 95 20.05 -11.51 -7.93
C ALA A 95 19.64 -12.92 -8.35
N ASP A 96 19.22 -13.77 -7.41
CA ASP A 96 18.64 -15.08 -7.69
C ASP A 96 17.15 -14.99 -8.01
N MET A 97 16.45 -13.97 -7.51
CA MET A 97 15.04 -13.67 -7.77
C MET A 97 14.76 -12.19 -7.52
N VAL A 98 13.74 -11.65 -8.19
CA VAL A 98 13.22 -10.31 -7.94
C VAL A 98 11.78 -10.41 -7.47
N LEU A 99 11.45 -9.76 -6.36
CA LEU A 99 10.08 -9.54 -5.91
C LEU A 99 9.65 -8.13 -6.25
N VAL A 100 8.49 -8.01 -6.90
CA VAL A 100 7.84 -6.74 -7.23
C VAL A 100 6.44 -6.71 -6.61
N HIS A 101 5.85 -5.52 -6.45
CA HIS A 101 4.56 -5.37 -5.79
C HIS A 101 3.56 -4.56 -6.63
N GLY A 102 2.33 -5.05 -6.73
CA GLY A 102 1.19 -4.29 -7.26
C GLY A 102 1.32 -3.96 -8.75
N ASP A 103 1.22 -2.69 -9.10
CA ASP A 103 0.91 -2.26 -10.47
C ASP A 103 1.57 -0.94 -10.92
N THR A 104 2.56 -0.46 -10.17
CA THR A 104 3.25 0.77 -10.56
C THR A 104 4.10 0.58 -11.83
N THR A 105 4.54 1.68 -12.42
CA THR A 105 5.53 1.63 -13.52
C THR A 105 6.83 0.98 -13.04
N THR A 106 7.23 1.20 -11.79
CA THR A 106 8.37 0.50 -11.18
C THR A 106 8.18 -1.01 -11.21
N THR A 107 7.01 -1.52 -10.79
CA THR A 107 6.67 -2.94 -10.79
C THR A 107 6.90 -3.58 -12.16
N PHE A 108 6.28 -3.01 -13.19
CA PHE A 108 6.42 -3.51 -14.56
C PHE A 108 7.87 -3.43 -15.07
N CYS A 109 8.55 -2.29 -14.90
CA CYS A 109 9.90 -2.10 -15.39
C CYS A 109 10.91 -3.03 -14.71
N MET A 110 10.79 -3.24 -13.41
CA MET A 110 11.63 -4.17 -12.65
C MET A 110 11.40 -5.62 -13.07
N ALA A 111 10.13 -6.01 -13.24
CA ALA A 111 9.78 -7.35 -13.72
C ALA A 111 10.33 -7.59 -15.14
N TYR A 112 10.19 -6.61 -16.03
CA TYR A 112 10.72 -6.72 -17.39
C TYR A 112 12.26 -6.79 -17.41
N ALA A 113 12.94 -5.94 -16.64
CA ALA A 113 14.39 -5.97 -16.51
C ALA A 113 14.90 -7.32 -15.98
N ALA A 114 14.26 -7.86 -14.94
CA ALA A 114 14.61 -9.19 -14.41
C ALA A 114 14.38 -10.31 -15.44
N PHE A 115 13.24 -10.28 -16.12
CA PHE A 115 12.90 -11.27 -17.14
C PHE A 115 13.93 -11.32 -18.27
N VAL A 116 14.36 -10.18 -18.81
CA VAL A 116 15.37 -10.15 -19.91
C VAL A 116 16.77 -10.55 -19.45
N GLU A 117 17.06 -10.46 -18.16
CA GLU A 117 18.29 -10.96 -17.53
C GLU A 117 18.20 -12.45 -17.13
N GLY A 118 17.08 -13.12 -17.40
CA GLY A 118 16.85 -14.52 -17.04
C GLY A 118 16.66 -14.74 -15.53
N ILE A 119 16.35 -13.70 -14.76
CA ILE A 119 16.13 -13.76 -13.31
C ILE A 119 14.64 -14.00 -13.05
N PRO A 120 14.26 -15.03 -12.26
CA PRO A 120 12.88 -15.30 -11.88
C PRO A 120 12.23 -14.09 -11.18
N VAL A 121 10.93 -13.87 -11.44
CA VAL A 121 10.16 -12.77 -10.85
C VAL A 121 9.01 -13.31 -10.01
N GLY A 122 8.88 -12.83 -8.78
CA GLY A 122 7.72 -13.02 -7.93
C GLY A 122 6.90 -11.73 -7.83
N HIS A 123 5.57 -11.82 -7.98
CA HIS A 123 4.66 -10.69 -7.95
C HIS A 123 3.77 -10.74 -6.71
N VAL A 124 3.98 -9.82 -5.80
CA VAL A 124 3.16 -9.62 -4.58
C VAL A 124 1.95 -8.75 -4.93
N GLU A 125 0.77 -9.07 -4.42
CA GLU A 125 -0.52 -8.47 -4.77
C GLU A 125 -0.91 -8.76 -6.25
N ALA A 126 -0.62 -9.97 -6.71
CA ALA A 126 -0.91 -10.41 -8.07
C ALA A 126 -2.39 -10.69 -8.29
N GLY A 127 -2.86 -10.51 -9.53
CA GLY A 127 -4.19 -10.96 -9.94
C GLY A 127 -5.36 -10.01 -9.67
N LEU A 128 -5.14 -8.81 -9.13
CA LEU A 128 -6.15 -7.76 -9.13
C LEU A 128 -6.48 -7.35 -10.57
N ARG A 129 -7.76 -7.18 -10.90
CA ARG A 129 -8.23 -6.77 -12.24
C ARG A 129 -9.39 -5.79 -12.15
N SER A 130 -9.30 -4.71 -12.93
CA SER A 130 -10.40 -3.76 -13.10
C SER A 130 -11.29 -4.09 -14.29
N GLY A 131 -10.81 -4.91 -15.23
CA GLY A 131 -11.50 -5.23 -16.47
C GLY A 131 -11.31 -4.20 -17.60
N SER A 132 -10.68 -3.05 -17.32
CA SER A 132 -10.41 -1.98 -18.30
C SER A 132 -8.94 -1.63 -18.34
N MET A 133 -8.28 -1.81 -19.47
CA MET A 133 -6.85 -1.44 -19.66
C MET A 133 -6.56 0.05 -19.46
N ARG A 134 -7.58 0.88 -19.39
CA ARG A 134 -7.50 2.33 -19.28
C ARG A 134 -7.95 2.86 -17.92
N GLU A 135 -8.46 1.97 -17.02
CA GLU A 135 -9.03 2.38 -15.74
C GLU A 135 -8.73 1.34 -14.65
N PRO A 136 -7.85 1.66 -13.69
CA PRO A 136 -6.97 2.84 -13.64
C PRO A 136 -5.85 2.76 -14.69
N PHE A 137 -5.35 3.92 -15.11
CA PHE A 137 -4.25 4.01 -16.07
C PHE A 137 -3.02 4.65 -15.43
N PRO A 138 -1.81 4.06 -15.55
CA PRO A 138 -1.45 2.85 -16.35
C PRO A 138 -1.54 1.52 -15.58
N GLU A 139 -2.09 1.50 -14.39
CA GLU A 139 -1.99 0.42 -13.39
C GLU A 139 -2.54 -0.92 -13.92
N GLU A 140 -3.71 -0.94 -14.57
CA GLU A 140 -4.27 -2.20 -15.10
C GLU A 140 -3.38 -2.80 -16.20
N ALA A 141 -2.81 -1.96 -17.06
CA ALA A 141 -1.87 -2.42 -18.07
C ALA A 141 -0.59 -2.98 -17.43
N ASN A 142 -0.03 -2.27 -16.45
CA ASN A 142 1.18 -2.70 -15.75
C ASN A 142 1.00 -4.06 -15.08
N ARG A 143 -0.11 -4.26 -14.34
CA ARG A 143 -0.34 -5.52 -13.60
C ARG A 143 -0.53 -6.71 -14.54
N ARG A 144 -1.20 -6.52 -15.68
CA ARG A 144 -1.35 -7.56 -16.70
C ARG A 144 -0.04 -7.91 -17.38
N LEU A 145 0.74 -6.93 -17.78
CA LEU A 145 2.04 -7.13 -18.39
C LEU A 145 3.02 -7.79 -17.39
N THR A 146 3.00 -7.37 -16.13
CA THR A 146 3.79 -8.00 -15.07
C THR A 146 3.42 -9.48 -14.92
N SER A 147 2.15 -9.84 -14.87
CA SER A 147 1.70 -11.23 -14.71
C SER A 147 2.21 -12.15 -15.82
N VAL A 148 2.43 -11.66 -17.05
CA VAL A 148 3.00 -12.47 -18.13
C VAL A 148 4.47 -12.84 -17.87
N LEU A 149 5.20 -11.98 -17.17
CA LEU A 149 6.63 -12.11 -16.93
C LEU A 149 6.98 -12.89 -15.66
N THR A 150 6.01 -13.13 -14.77
CA THR A 150 6.25 -13.69 -13.44
C THR A 150 6.35 -15.20 -13.42
N THR A 151 7.21 -15.72 -12.54
CA THR A 151 7.34 -17.14 -12.21
C THR A 151 6.47 -17.51 -11.02
N LEU A 152 6.37 -16.60 -10.03
CA LEU A 152 5.54 -16.77 -8.84
C LEU A 152 4.56 -15.59 -8.73
N ASP A 153 3.30 -15.89 -8.43
CA ASP A 153 2.24 -14.91 -8.24
C ASP A 153 1.61 -15.12 -6.85
N PHE A 154 1.71 -14.10 -5.98
CA PHE A 154 1.16 -14.10 -4.63
C PHE A 154 -0.13 -13.29 -4.63
N ALA A 155 -1.25 -13.98 -4.78
CA ALA A 155 -2.59 -13.38 -4.90
C ALA A 155 -3.15 -13.03 -3.52
N PRO A 156 -3.75 -11.84 -3.33
CA PRO A 156 -4.33 -11.46 -2.03
C PRO A 156 -5.61 -12.23 -1.71
N THR A 157 -6.37 -12.66 -2.71
CA THR A 157 -7.65 -13.36 -2.54
C THR A 157 -7.82 -14.50 -3.54
N GLU A 158 -8.78 -15.38 -3.27
CA GLU A 158 -9.22 -16.42 -4.20
C GLU A 158 -9.68 -15.82 -5.54
N LEU A 159 -10.39 -14.69 -5.52
CA LEU A 159 -10.82 -13.98 -6.73
C LEU A 159 -9.61 -13.53 -7.56
N SER A 160 -8.58 -13.01 -6.92
CA SER A 160 -7.33 -12.60 -7.60
C SER A 160 -6.62 -13.79 -8.24
N ARG A 161 -6.54 -14.93 -7.54
CA ARG A 161 -6.03 -16.19 -8.10
C ARG A 161 -6.85 -16.65 -9.31
N ASP A 162 -8.18 -16.56 -9.22
CA ASP A 162 -9.07 -16.99 -10.31
C ASP A 162 -8.96 -16.07 -11.53
N ASN A 163 -8.67 -14.78 -11.35
CA ASN A 163 -8.32 -13.88 -12.44
C ASN A 163 -7.05 -14.34 -13.17
N LEU A 164 -6.00 -14.70 -12.43
CA LEU A 164 -4.76 -15.22 -12.99
C LEU A 164 -5.00 -16.52 -13.76
N ARG A 165 -5.82 -17.42 -13.23
CA ARG A 165 -6.20 -18.68 -13.90
C ARG A 165 -6.93 -18.45 -15.21
N ARG A 166 -7.83 -17.47 -15.28
CA ARG A 166 -8.51 -17.08 -16.53
C ARG A 166 -7.55 -16.55 -17.58
N GLU A 167 -6.40 -16.05 -17.17
CA GLU A 167 -5.30 -15.60 -18.04
C GLU A 167 -4.24 -16.68 -18.28
N ASN A 168 -4.60 -17.96 -18.08
CA ASN A 168 -3.76 -19.13 -18.29
C ASN A 168 -2.57 -19.28 -17.33
N LYS A 169 -2.57 -18.61 -16.19
CA LYS A 169 -1.65 -18.85 -15.08
C LYS A 169 -2.15 -20.03 -14.24
N THR A 170 -1.89 -21.27 -14.70
CA THR A 170 -2.48 -22.50 -14.13
C THR A 170 -1.47 -23.39 -13.40
N GLY A 171 -0.20 -23.00 -13.35
CA GLY A 171 0.86 -23.78 -12.72
C GLY A 171 0.92 -23.65 -11.19
N ASP A 172 1.88 -24.38 -10.58
CA ASP A 172 2.13 -24.39 -9.13
C ASP A 172 2.75 -23.09 -8.60
N GLY A 173 2.91 -22.07 -9.45
CA GLY A 173 3.47 -20.77 -9.10
C GLY A 173 2.47 -19.73 -8.59
N VAL A 174 1.18 -20.09 -8.43
CA VAL A 174 0.14 -19.14 -7.97
C VAL A 174 -0.33 -19.51 -6.57
N PHE A 175 -0.09 -18.61 -5.61
CA PHE A 175 -0.40 -18.79 -4.19
C PHE A 175 -1.41 -17.75 -3.71
N VAL A 176 -2.36 -18.13 -2.87
CA VAL A 176 -3.21 -17.17 -2.13
C VAL A 176 -2.56 -16.92 -0.79
N THR A 177 -2.04 -15.71 -0.60
CA THR A 177 -1.21 -15.34 0.56
C THR A 177 -1.84 -14.29 1.47
N GLY A 178 -2.97 -13.73 1.07
CA GLY A 178 -3.53 -12.56 1.76
C GLY A 178 -2.87 -11.24 1.30
N GLN A 179 -3.20 -10.17 2.00
CA GLN A 179 -2.77 -8.81 1.68
C GLN A 179 -1.71 -8.34 2.67
N THR A 180 -0.51 -8.06 2.19
CA THR A 180 0.62 -7.62 3.03
C THR A 180 0.40 -6.26 3.72
N ALA A 181 -0.56 -5.45 3.25
CA ALA A 181 -1.00 -4.26 3.96
C ALA A 181 -1.54 -4.57 5.37
N VAL A 182 -2.20 -5.74 5.51
CA VAL A 182 -2.73 -6.22 6.80
C VAL A 182 -1.59 -6.50 7.78
N ASP A 183 -0.54 -7.18 7.31
CA ASP A 183 0.63 -7.49 8.15
C ASP A 183 1.36 -6.20 8.53
N ALA A 184 1.50 -5.27 7.58
CA ALA A 184 2.15 -3.98 7.81
C ALA A 184 1.43 -3.15 8.88
N VAL A 185 0.11 -2.96 8.75
CA VAL A 185 -0.65 -2.12 9.69
C VAL A 185 -0.69 -2.74 11.09
N ARG A 186 -0.83 -4.07 11.20
CA ARG A 186 -0.80 -4.78 12.49
C ARG A 186 0.56 -4.66 13.18
N ALA A 187 1.64 -4.88 12.44
CA ALA A 187 3.00 -4.76 12.96
C ALA A 187 3.31 -3.33 13.43
N VAL A 188 2.88 -2.33 12.68
CA VAL A 188 3.10 -0.93 13.04
C VAL A 188 2.20 -0.53 14.22
N ALA A 189 0.91 -0.82 14.18
CA ALA A 189 -0.03 -0.48 15.26
C ALA A 189 0.38 -1.08 16.61
N SER A 190 0.92 -2.32 16.62
CA SER A 190 1.33 -2.99 17.86
C SER A 190 2.52 -2.34 18.59
N ARG A 191 3.34 -1.55 17.87
CA ARG A 191 4.55 -0.90 18.42
C ARG A 191 4.47 0.61 18.51
N SER A 192 3.47 1.22 17.87
CA SER A 192 3.35 2.67 17.81
C SER A 192 2.54 3.21 18.98
N PRO A 193 3.05 4.19 19.74
CA PRO A 193 2.33 4.75 20.86
C PRO A 193 1.16 5.63 20.38
N LEU A 194 0.02 5.50 21.04
CA LEU A 194 -1.08 6.44 20.83
C LEU A 194 -0.71 7.81 21.43
N ARG A 195 -1.00 8.90 20.69
CA ARG A 195 -0.79 10.27 21.16
C ARG A 195 -1.40 10.50 22.54
N PRO A 196 -0.70 11.10 23.51
CA PRO A 196 -1.20 11.26 24.89
C PRO A 196 -2.59 11.93 24.98
N GLY A 197 -2.87 12.91 24.11
CA GLY A 197 -4.16 13.60 24.07
C GLY A 197 -5.35 12.73 23.64
N TRP A 198 -5.10 11.54 23.10
CA TRP A 198 -6.14 10.59 22.65
C TRP A 198 -6.34 9.43 23.61
N GLN A 199 -5.43 9.22 24.56
CA GLN A 199 -5.52 8.13 25.51
C GLN A 199 -6.77 8.25 26.41
N GLY A 200 -7.49 7.14 26.60
CA GLY A 200 -8.70 7.07 27.40
C GLY A 200 -9.94 7.67 26.76
N LYS A 201 -9.85 8.21 25.53
CA LYS A 201 -11.01 8.69 24.78
C LYS A 201 -11.64 7.59 23.93
N ARG A 202 -12.93 7.72 23.67
CA ARG A 202 -13.67 6.89 22.70
C ARG A 202 -13.48 7.48 21.32
N LEU A 203 -12.48 6.97 20.59
CA LEU A 203 -12.02 7.56 19.35
C LEU A 203 -12.85 7.12 18.13
N VAL A 204 -13.09 8.04 17.22
CA VAL A 204 -13.58 7.79 15.86
C VAL A 204 -12.60 8.44 14.90
N THR A 205 -11.97 7.67 14.03
CA THR A 205 -11.06 8.18 13.00
C THR A 205 -11.83 8.51 11.73
N ILE A 206 -11.60 9.69 11.14
CA ILE A 206 -12.20 10.12 9.89
C ILE A 206 -11.11 10.37 8.85
N THR A 207 -11.30 9.89 7.62
CA THR A 207 -10.48 10.29 6.47
C THR A 207 -11.32 10.42 5.21
N MET A 208 -11.20 11.54 4.49
CA MET A 208 -11.84 11.76 3.19
C MET A 208 -10.88 12.53 2.28
N HIS A 209 -10.69 12.04 1.05
CA HIS A 209 -9.78 12.68 0.08
C HIS A 209 -10.04 12.28 -1.38
N ARG A 210 -11.01 11.39 -1.64
CA ARG A 210 -11.28 10.89 -2.99
C ARG A 210 -11.87 11.96 -3.88
N ARG A 211 -11.37 12.03 -5.13
CA ARG A 211 -11.83 13.00 -6.14
C ARG A 211 -13.32 12.88 -6.44
N GLU A 212 -13.82 11.66 -6.47
CA GLU A 212 -15.24 11.36 -6.70
C GLU A 212 -16.16 11.95 -5.63
N ASN A 213 -15.66 12.14 -4.41
CA ASN A 213 -16.41 12.73 -3.30
C ASN A 213 -16.33 14.26 -3.26
N LEU A 214 -15.42 14.91 -4.00
CA LEU A 214 -15.29 16.38 -3.96
C LEU A 214 -16.62 17.13 -4.20
N PRO A 215 -17.49 16.73 -5.15
CA PRO A 215 -18.76 17.40 -5.37
C PRO A 215 -19.74 17.33 -4.18
N VAL A 216 -19.64 16.31 -3.34
CA VAL A 216 -20.52 16.06 -2.18
C VAL A 216 -19.77 16.16 -0.83
N MET A 217 -18.51 16.59 -0.85
CA MET A 217 -17.65 16.63 0.34
C MET A 217 -18.23 17.50 1.46
N ALA A 218 -18.80 18.64 1.12
CA ALA A 218 -19.44 19.53 2.08
C ALA A 218 -20.68 18.89 2.74
N GLU A 219 -21.48 18.16 1.98
CA GLU A 219 -22.63 17.41 2.49
C GLU A 219 -22.20 16.28 3.44
N LEU A 220 -21.16 15.53 3.05
CA LEU A 220 -20.57 14.51 3.91
C LEU A 220 -20.03 15.13 5.21
N ALA A 221 -19.35 16.25 5.15
CA ALA A 221 -18.85 16.97 6.32
C ALA A 221 -19.98 17.44 7.25
N LEU A 222 -21.09 17.94 6.71
CA LEU A 222 -22.27 18.29 7.49
C LEU A 222 -22.93 17.06 8.12
N GLY A 223 -23.01 15.93 7.41
CA GLY A 223 -23.48 14.66 7.96
C GLY A 223 -22.60 14.18 9.13
N LEU A 224 -21.28 14.29 9.00
CA LEU A 224 -20.33 13.97 10.09
C LEU A 224 -20.49 14.92 11.28
N ARG A 225 -20.74 16.22 11.04
CA ARG A 225 -21.10 17.18 12.09
C ARG A 225 -22.33 16.73 12.89
N ASP A 226 -23.39 16.35 12.21
CA ASP A 226 -24.63 15.90 12.85
C ASP A 226 -24.40 14.63 13.68
N VAL A 227 -23.56 13.72 13.21
CA VAL A 227 -23.17 12.52 13.96
C VAL A 227 -22.35 12.92 15.18
N ALA A 228 -21.35 13.77 15.04
CA ALA A 228 -20.51 14.21 16.16
C ALA A 228 -21.31 14.91 17.26
N LEU A 229 -22.23 15.81 16.89
CA LEU A 229 -23.11 16.51 17.85
C LEU A 229 -24.05 15.56 18.59
N ARG A 230 -24.49 14.47 17.99
CA ARG A 230 -25.33 13.44 18.63
C ARG A 230 -24.55 12.48 19.53
N HIS A 231 -23.20 12.45 19.41
CA HIS A 231 -22.32 11.58 20.16
C HIS A 231 -21.22 12.37 20.89
N PRO A 232 -21.58 13.27 21.82
CA PRO A 232 -20.61 14.13 22.50
C PRO A 232 -19.62 13.34 23.39
N GLU A 233 -19.92 12.09 23.71
CA GLU A 233 -19.06 11.17 24.47
C GLU A 233 -17.92 10.59 23.62
N ARG A 234 -17.97 10.76 22.30
CA ARG A 234 -16.92 10.30 21.37
C ARG A 234 -16.03 11.45 20.96
N HIS A 235 -14.80 11.16 20.67
CA HIS A 235 -13.82 12.10 20.17
C HIS A 235 -13.45 11.75 18.71
N PHE A 236 -13.81 12.61 17.80
CA PHE A 236 -13.59 12.44 16.38
C PHE A 236 -12.25 13.05 15.99
N VAL A 237 -11.34 12.27 15.43
CA VAL A 237 -10.05 12.75 14.96
C VAL A 237 -10.02 12.66 13.44
N TYR A 238 -9.79 13.80 12.80
CA TYR A 238 -9.75 13.88 11.35
C TYR A 238 -8.42 14.50 10.87
N PRO A 239 -7.43 13.66 10.46
CA PRO A 239 -6.27 14.13 9.71
C PRO A 239 -6.70 14.62 8.33
N VAL A 240 -6.82 15.93 8.16
CA VAL A 240 -7.39 16.56 6.97
C VAL A 240 -6.38 16.58 5.84
N HIS A 241 -6.74 15.99 4.69
CA HIS A 241 -5.89 15.95 3.51
C HIS A 241 -5.48 17.35 3.03
N LEU A 242 -4.25 17.48 2.48
CA LEU A 242 -3.67 18.77 2.06
C LEU A 242 -4.37 19.41 0.85
N ASN A 243 -5.21 18.67 0.11
CA ASN A 243 -5.95 19.22 -1.02
C ASN A 243 -6.84 20.39 -0.58
N PRO A 244 -6.65 21.60 -1.15
CA PRO A 244 -7.46 22.77 -0.79
C PRO A 244 -8.96 22.54 -0.87
N ALA A 245 -9.45 21.84 -1.91
CA ALA A 245 -10.87 21.54 -2.07
C ALA A 245 -11.46 20.71 -0.92
N VAL A 246 -10.67 19.80 -0.33
CA VAL A 246 -11.08 19.06 0.87
C VAL A 246 -11.16 19.99 2.07
N ARG A 247 -10.14 20.83 2.27
CA ARG A 247 -10.07 21.77 3.39
C ARG A 247 -11.19 22.79 3.33
N GLU A 248 -11.44 23.37 2.16
CA GLU A 248 -12.53 24.34 1.94
C GLU A 248 -13.92 23.76 2.25
N ALA A 249 -14.12 22.46 2.04
CA ALA A 249 -15.37 21.78 2.36
C ALA A 249 -15.48 21.38 3.85
N VAL A 250 -14.38 20.93 4.46
CA VAL A 250 -14.38 20.29 5.79
C VAL A 250 -14.29 21.30 6.93
N TYR A 251 -13.37 22.28 6.84
CA TYR A 251 -13.15 23.23 7.94
C TYR A 251 -14.40 24.05 8.31
N PRO A 252 -15.17 24.62 7.36
CA PRO A 252 -16.38 25.38 7.71
C PRO A 252 -17.45 24.54 8.41
N ALA A 253 -17.50 23.24 8.11
CA ALA A 253 -18.50 22.34 8.68
C ALA A 253 -18.14 21.83 10.07
N LEU A 254 -16.84 21.62 10.38
CA LEU A 254 -16.41 20.85 11.54
C LEU A 254 -15.56 21.61 12.55
N SER A 255 -14.99 22.78 12.22
CA SER A 255 -14.03 23.48 13.08
C SER A 255 -14.60 24.03 14.40
N ASP A 256 -15.91 24.23 14.49
CA ASP A 256 -16.61 24.71 15.68
C ASP A 256 -17.24 23.58 16.52
N VAL A 257 -17.05 22.30 16.14
CA VAL A 257 -17.61 21.15 16.85
C VAL A 257 -16.65 20.68 17.93
N ALA A 258 -17.04 20.84 19.19
CA ALA A 258 -16.14 20.68 20.34
C ALA A 258 -15.48 19.31 20.50
N ASN A 259 -16.10 18.24 20.00
CA ASN A 259 -15.58 16.86 20.06
C ASN A 259 -15.01 16.39 18.72
N VAL A 260 -14.75 17.31 17.78
CA VAL A 260 -14.06 17.05 16.52
C VAL A 260 -12.70 17.74 16.53
N GLU A 261 -11.64 16.98 16.34
CA GLU A 261 -10.25 17.45 16.23
C GLU A 261 -9.79 17.36 14.77
N LEU A 262 -9.70 18.52 14.10
CA LEU A 262 -9.12 18.62 12.75
C LEU A 262 -7.61 18.82 12.89
N ILE A 263 -6.82 17.90 12.35
CA ILE A 263 -5.36 17.95 12.42
C ILE A 263 -4.73 17.89 11.03
N GLU A 264 -3.45 18.26 10.96
CA GLU A 264 -2.66 18.03 9.76
C GLU A 264 -2.47 16.53 9.52
N PRO A 265 -2.19 16.11 8.26
CA PRO A 265 -1.86 14.72 7.97
C PRO A 265 -0.76 14.21 8.89
N ILE A 266 -0.96 13.01 9.41
CA ILE A 266 -0.04 12.35 10.34
C ILE A 266 0.76 11.24 9.65
N ALA A 267 1.86 10.81 10.27
CA ALA A 267 2.67 9.71 9.78
C ALA A 267 1.92 8.37 9.85
N TYR A 268 2.38 7.39 9.09
CA TYR A 268 1.71 6.09 8.95
C TYR A 268 1.62 5.34 10.28
N ASP A 269 2.65 5.39 11.09
CA ASP A 269 2.71 4.77 12.42
C ASP A 269 1.70 5.40 13.39
N GLU A 270 1.59 6.72 13.39
CA GLU A 270 0.59 7.43 14.19
C GLU A 270 -0.84 7.16 13.72
N MET A 271 -1.06 7.07 12.39
CA MET A 271 -2.36 6.69 11.82
C MET A 271 -2.73 5.24 12.20
N ALA A 272 -1.78 4.31 12.15
CA ALA A 272 -2.02 2.92 12.53
C ALA A 272 -2.39 2.81 14.02
N ALA A 273 -1.70 3.54 14.91
CA ALA A 273 -2.02 3.61 16.34
C ALA A 273 -3.40 4.22 16.59
N LEU A 274 -3.74 5.32 15.88
CA LEU A 274 -5.03 5.99 15.97
C LEU A 274 -6.16 5.05 15.53
N MET A 275 -6.02 4.40 14.37
CA MET A 275 -7.02 3.44 13.87
C MET A 275 -7.21 2.28 14.84
N ALA A 276 -6.12 1.67 15.33
CA ALA A 276 -6.20 0.54 16.26
C ALA A 276 -6.89 0.88 17.59
N ALA A 277 -6.84 2.15 18.01
CA ALA A 277 -7.48 2.65 19.22
C ALA A 277 -8.92 3.16 18.98
N SER A 278 -9.40 3.17 17.73
CA SER A 278 -10.71 3.72 17.39
C SER A 278 -11.84 2.68 17.53
N GLU A 279 -13.02 3.14 17.93
CA GLU A 279 -14.26 2.35 17.91
C GLU A 279 -14.86 2.24 16.50
N LEU A 280 -14.52 3.18 15.62
CA LEU A 280 -15.02 3.26 14.25
C LEU A 280 -13.99 4.02 13.37
N LEU A 281 -13.83 3.55 12.14
CA LEU A 281 -13.15 4.27 11.08
C LEU A 281 -14.18 4.71 10.03
N ALA A 282 -14.29 6.01 9.75
CA ALA A 282 -15.10 6.56 8.66
C ALA A 282 -14.16 7.00 7.53
N THR A 283 -14.22 6.32 6.36
CA THR A 283 -13.22 6.55 5.30
C THR A 283 -13.76 6.37 3.89
N ASP A 284 -13.19 7.12 2.95
CA ASP A 284 -13.35 6.90 1.51
C ASP A 284 -12.12 6.21 0.86
N SER A 285 -11.11 5.85 1.66
CA SER A 285 -9.89 5.18 1.19
C SER A 285 -10.07 3.68 1.08
N GLY A 286 -9.78 3.10 -0.11
CA GLY A 286 -9.82 1.64 -0.31
C GLY A 286 -8.81 0.88 0.57
N GLY A 287 -7.59 1.38 0.74
CA GLY A 287 -6.57 0.75 1.59
C GLY A 287 -6.96 0.75 3.06
N LEU A 288 -7.46 1.88 3.56
CA LEU A 288 -7.87 2.00 4.97
C LEU A 288 -9.10 1.15 5.31
N GLN A 289 -9.94 0.78 4.34
CA GLN A 289 -11.01 -0.20 4.54
C GLN A 289 -10.43 -1.57 4.94
N GLU A 290 -9.41 -2.04 4.22
CA GLU A 290 -8.72 -3.29 4.52
C GLU A 290 -7.95 -3.22 5.84
N GLU A 291 -7.23 -2.13 6.05
CA GLU A 291 -6.42 -1.91 7.25
C GLU A 291 -7.30 -1.82 8.51
N GLY A 292 -8.37 -1.02 8.49
CA GLY A 292 -9.31 -0.88 9.61
C GLY A 292 -9.98 -2.21 9.96
N ALA A 293 -10.54 -2.91 8.97
CA ALA A 293 -11.14 -4.23 9.18
C ALA A 293 -10.14 -5.23 9.76
N SER A 294 -8.88 -5.20 9.31
CA SER A 294 -7.83 -6.10 9.80
C SER A 294 -7.41 -5.83 11.24
N LEU A 295 -7.56 -4.60 11.71
CA LEU A 295 -7.35 -4.20 13.11
C LEU A 295 -8.56 -4.54 14.01
N GLY A 296 -9.64 -5.10 13.44
CA GLY A 296 -10.88 -5.40 14.15
C GLY A 296 -11.75 -4.17 14.40
N VAL A 297 -11.50 -3.07 13.68
CA VAL A 297 -12.25 -1.82 13.80
C VAL A 297 -13.35 -1.80 12.73
N PRO A 298 -14.63 -1.61 13.10
CA PRO A 298 -15.69 -1.40 12.13
C PRO A 298 -15.41 -0.22 11.22
N VAL A 299 -15.74 -0.34 9.93
CA VAL A 299 -15.46 0.69 8.93
C VAL A 299 -16.75 1.21 8.29
N ALA A 300 -17.02 2.50 8.44
CA ALA A 300 -18.05 3.19 7.68
C ALA A 300 -17.45 3.71 6.36
N VAL A 301 -17.88 3.13 5.24
CA VAL A 301 -17.38 3.48 3.91
C VAL A 301 -18.14 4.70 3.38
N LEU A 302 -17.43 5.80 3.21
CA LEU A 302 -17.97 7.08 2.72
C LEU A 302 -17.90 7.16 1.18
N ARG A 303 -18.44 6.15 0.48
CA ARG A 303 -18.47 6.03 -0.98
C ARG A 303 -19.74 5.34 -1.45
N ASN A 304 -20.18 5.68 -2.66
CA ASN A 304 -21.30 5.00 -3.31
C ASN A 304 -20.94 3.58 -3.80
N VAL A 305 -19.66 3.36 -4.12
CA VAL A 305 -19.14 2.07 -4.60
C VAL A 305 -17.82 1.78 -3.91
N THR A 306 -17.64 0.55 -3.43
CA THR A 306 -16.35 0.06 -2.94
C THR A 306 -15.81 -1.04 -3.86
N GLU A 307 -14.49 -1.10 -3.98
CA GLU A 307 -13.75 -2.16 -4.65
C GLU A 307 -13.49 -3.36 -3.71
N ARG A 308 -14.16 -3.39 -2.53
CA ARG A 308 -14.00 -4.39 -1.46
C ARG A 308 -15.36 -5.02 -1.11
N PRO A 309 -16.03 -5.67 -2.09
CA PRO A 309 -17.36 -6.24 -1.86
C PRO A 309 -17.34 -7.36 -0.81
N GLU A 310 -16.20 -8.04 -0.65
CA GLU A 310 -16.03 -9.09 0.35
C GLU A 310 -16.16 -8.57 1.78
N GLY A 311 -15.67 -7.35 2.05
CA GLY A 311 -15.77 -6.70 3.35
C GLY A 311 -17.22 -6.33 3.70
N LEU A 312 -18.01 -5.89 2.72
CA LEU A 312 -19.43 -5.67 2.88
C LEU A 312 -20.18 -6.98 3.17
N ALA A 313 -19.88 -8.04 2.41
CA ALA A 313 -20.48 -9.35 2.60
C ALA A 313 -20.13 -9.97 3.97
N ALA A 314 -18.95 -9.68 4.50
CA ALA A 314 -18.50 -10.10 5.83
C ALA A 314 -19.07 -9.24 6.97
N GLY A 315 -19.73 -8.11 6.68
CA GLY A 315 -20.31 -7.21 7.67
C GLY A 315 -19.27 -6.41 8.49
N VAL A 316 -18.08 -6.21 7.96
CA VAL A 316 -17.01 -5.42 8.59
C VAL A 316 -16.86 -4.02 7.96
N LEU A 317 -17.51 -3.79 6.81
CA LEU A 317 -17.62 -2.51 6.12
C LEU A 317 -19.07 -2.05 6.11
#